data_0fbb93c547a805308daf5d7a54a377f3
#
_entry.id   0fbb93c547a805308daf5d7a54a377f3
#
_cell.length_a   1.000
_cell.length_b   1.000
_cell.length_c   1.000
_cell.angle_alpha   90.00
_cell.angle_beta   90.00
_cell.angle_gamma   90.00
#
_symmetry.space_group_name_H-M   'P 1'
#
loop_
_entity.id
_entity.type
_entity.pdbx_description
1 polymer ?
#
loop_
_entity_poly.entity_id
_entity_poly.type
_entity_poly.pdbx_seq_one_letter_code
_entity_poly.pdbx_strand_id
1 'polypeptide(L)'
;MALPLGGIRVLDIASMLAGPYGATMLGDMGADVIKIEPPYGDDSRTIGPKVENDSGLYVGVNRNKRGMVLDLTKPEGKDLYFRLVRTADVIVENLRPQAKTKLGIGYQETCKHNPKIIYISVSAFGQDGPYGGRPGIDPLAQALTGFMSVTGERDGKPMKAGPAIADATCANLVAFAAMVGLWTREQQGIGQQIELCLMDGLIHVQPAQVGQFFLSNYLQPRVGNASPFYAPYGTFTCKDGRDIQIASFNDKFFRNICRAIEREDLTTDPRFETIDGRLEREPELNDIIQAEFAKNNTAEMMRRLTEADVMAAPVNTFPETFADPQVQHNRMAVEVEHARVGRRTDYDKLTVELWTDGSLKPEDA
;
A
#
# COMPACT_ATOMS: atom_id res chain seq x y z
N MET A 1 -17.91 21.19 -6.51
CA MET A 1 -17.12 21.72 -5.36
C MET A 1 -15.65 21.73 -5.77
N ALA A 2 -14.84 22.64 -5.22
CA ALA A 2 -13.38 22.55 -5.41
C ALA A 2 -12.86 21.32 -4.67
N LEU A 3 -11.89 20.60 -5.26
CA LEU A 3 -11.25 19.47 -4.61
C LEU A 3 -10.50 19.92 -3.34
N PRO A 4 -10.35 19.05 -2.33
CA PRO A 4 -9.82 19.42 -1.00
C PRO A 4 -8.47 20.14 -1.03
N LEU A 5 -7.57 19.78 -1.96
CA LEU A 5 -6.25 20.38 -2.13
C LEU A 5 -6.17 21.33 -3.33
N GLY A 6 -7.32 21.82 -3.83
CA GLY A 6 -7.34 22.83 -4.88
C GLY A 6 -6.56 24.08 -4.47
N GLY A 7 -5.59 24.48 -5.29
CA GLY A 7 -4.68 25.62 -5.02
C GLY A 7 -3.37 25.24 -4.31
N ILE A 8 -3.21 24.01 -3.82
CA ILE A 8 -1.95 23.51 -3.27
C ILE A 8 -1.04 23.04 -4.40
N ARG A 9 0.21 23.46 -4.37
CA ARG A 9 1.24 23.01 -5.33
C ARG A 9 2.26 22.11 -4.68
N VAL A 10 2.48 20.94 -5.31
CA VAL A 10 3.44 19.93 -4.85
C VAL A 10 4.56 19.77 -5.89
N LEU A 11 5.80 19.82 -5.46
CA LEU A 11 6.95 19.42 -6.26
C LEU A 11 7.35 18.00 -5.88
N ASP A 12 7.21 17.08 -6.81
CA ASP A 12 7.61 15.69 -6.66
C ASP A 12 8.97 15.47 -7.33
N ILE A 13 10.02 15.34 -6.52
CA ILE A 13 11.41 15.06 -6.96
C ILE A 13 11.77 13.60 -6.64
N ALA A 14 10.83 12.85 -6.06
CA ALA A 14 11.06 11.46 -5.70
C ALA A 14 11.05 10.55 -6.94
N SER A 15 11.62 9.37 -6.82
CA SER A 15 11.61 8.32 -7.84
C SER A 15 11.10 7.00 -7.31
N MET A 16 10.80 6.07 -8.18
CA MET A 16 10.30 4.73 -7.90
C MET A 16 8.85 4.71 -7.39
N LEU A 17 8.60 4.43 -6.08
CA LEU A 17 7.25 4.16 -5.59
C LEU A 17 6.83 5.04 -4.40
N ALA A 18 7.46 4.94 -3.26
CA ALA A 18 6.95 5.51 -1.99
C ALA A 18 6.65 7.01 -2.07
N GLY A 19 7.64 7.82 -2.47
CA GLY A 19 7.47 9.27 -2.63
C GLY A 19 6.49 9.62 -3.75
N PRO A 20 6.70 9.11 -4.98
CA PRO A 20 5.82 9.38 -6.11
C PRO A 20 4.36 9.01 -5.84
N TYR A 21 4.08 7.85 -5.26
CA TYR A 21 2.71 7.43 -4.98
C TYR A 21 2.04 8.30 -3.90
N GLY A 22 2.80 8.74 -2.88
CA GLY A 22 2.30 9.71 -1.91
C GLY A 22 1.96 11.06 -2.56
N ALA A 23 2.81 11.56 -3.46
CA ALA A 23 2.52 12.77 -4.24
C ALA A 23 1.32 12.60 -5.19
N THR A 24 1.13 11.38 -5.74
CA THR A 24 -0.05 11.04 -6.55
C THR A 24 -1.34 11.17 -5.74
N MET A 25 -1.37 10.67 -4.49
CA MET A 25 -2.54 10.81 -3.61
C MET A 25 -2.91 12.28 -3.36
N LEU A 26 -1.91 13.17 -3.26
CA LEU A 26 -2.18 14.61 -3.16
C LEU A 26 -2.76 15.16 -4.46
N GLY A 27 -2.29 14.67 -5.62
CA GLY A 27 -2.87 15.00 -6.93
C GLY A 27 -4.31 14.50 -7.09
N ASP A 28 -4.61 13.29 -6.60
CA ASP A 28 -5.97 12.74 -6.60
C ASP A 28 -6.93 13.59 -5.75
N MET A 29 -6.43 14.27 -4.73
CA MET A 29 -7.18 15.22 -3.92
C MET A 29 -7.19 16.65 -4.48
N GLY A 30 -6.66 16.87 -5.69
CA GLY A 30 -6.74 18.14 -6.43
C GLY A 30 -5.53 19.05 -6.32
N ALA A 31 -4.42 18.61 -5.74
CA ALA A 31 -3.19 19.39 -5.75
C ALA A 31 -2.58 19.49 -7.16
N ASP A 32 -1.97 20.63 -7.48
CA ASP A 32 -1.15 20.84 -8.69
C ASP A 32 0.22 20.18 -8.49
N VAL A 33 0.36 18.91 -8.91
CA VAL A 33 1.59 18.15 -8.72
C VAL A 33 2.49 18.29 -9.94
N ILE A 34 3.71 18.77 -9.73
CA ILE A 34 4.76 18.87 -10.75
C ILE A 34 5.84 17.82 -10.45
N LYS A 35 5.90 16.79 -11.28
CA LYS A 35 6.95 15.77 -11.25
C LYS A 35 8.20 16.31 -11.92
N ILE A 36 9.29 16.44 -11.16
CA ILE A 36 10.59 16.88 -11.66
C ILE A 36 11.50 15.67 -11.83
N GLU A 37 11.86 15.39 -13.07
CA GLU A 37 12.72 14.26 -13.43
C GLU A 37 14.09 14.75 -13.92
N PRO A 38 15.17 13.98 -13.65
CA PRO A 38 16.46 14.23 -14.27
C PRO A 38 16.39 13.96 -15.78
N PRO A 39 17.39 14.38 -16.58
CA PRO A 39 17.39 14.18 -18.05
C PRO A 39 17.27 12.73 -18.51
N TYR A 40 17.64 11.76 -17.67
CA TYR A 40 17.50 10.33 -17.96
C TYR A 40 16.17 9.72 -17.51
N GLY A 41 15.29 10.52 -16.90
CA GLY A 41 13.97 10.10 -16.41
C GLY A 41 13.97 9.45 -15.03
N ASP A 42 12.79 9.05 -14.58
CA ASP A 42 12.58 8.25 -13.36
C ASP A 42 12.90 6.78 -13.66
N ASP A 43 13.62 6.11 -12.76
CA ASP A 43 14.01 4.70 -12.90
C ASP A 43 12.79 3.77 -13.09
N SER A 44 11.63 4.11 -12.51
CA SER A 44 10.39 3.35 -12.67
C SER A 44 9.91 3.25 -14.12
N ARG A 45 10.33 4.18 -15.00
CA ARG A 45 10.04 4.11 -16.45
C ARG A 45 10.68 2.90 -17.14
N THR A 46 11.74 2.34 -16.54
CA THR A 46 12.47 1.20 -17.10
C THR A 46 11.92 -0.15 -16.66
N ILE A 47 11.08 -0.19 -15.61
CA ILE A 47 10.57 -1.42 -15.01
C ILE A 47 9.36 -1.93 -15.80
N GLY A 48 9.42 -3.21 -16.20
CA GLY A 48 8.32 -3.88 -16.91
C GLY A 48 7.25 -4.47 -15.98
N PRO A 49 6.14 -4.94 -16.54
CA PRO A 49 5.83 -4.96 -17.97
C PRO A 49 5.54 -3.57 -18.54
N LYS A 50 5.79 -3.41 -19.84
CA LYS A 50 5.55 -2.16 -20.57
C LYS A 50 4.53 -2.37 -21.69
N VAL A 51 3.69 -1.36 -21.94
CA VAL A 51 2.85 -1.26 -23.11
C VAL A 51 3.40 -0.08 -23.94
N GLU A 52 3.75 -0.33 -25.18
CA GLU A 52 4.50 0.62 -26.02
C GLU A 52 5.82 1.02 -25.32
N ASN A 53 5.92 2.21 -24.78
CA ASN A 53 7.09 2.67 -24.01
C ASN A 53 6.77 2.97 -22.54
N ASP A 54 5.53 2.79 -22.12
CA ASP A 54 5.08 3.13 -20.78
C ASP A 54 5.17 1.94 -19.81
N SER A 55 5.80 2.17 -18.69
CA SER A 55 5.87 1.24 -17.57
C SER A 55 4.57 1.29 -16.75
N GLY A 56 3.95 0.13 -16.52
CA GLY A 56 2.78 0.04 -15.64
C GLY A 56 3.04 0.57 -14.23
N LEU A 57 4.26 0.39 -13.71
CA LEU A 57 4.65 0.98 -12.42
C LEU A 57 4.66 2.51 -12.49
N TYR A 58 5.32 3.08 -13.51
CA TYR A 58 5.42 4.54 -13.65
C TYR A 58 4.04 5.19 -13.76
N VAL A 59 3.18 4.65 -14.63
CA VAL A 59 1.81 5.16 -14.83
C VAL A 59 0.99 5.05 -13.55
N GLY A 60 1.05 3.91 -12.86
CA GLY A 60 0.30 3.67 -11.63
C GLY A 60 0.60 4.65 -10.49
N VAL A 61 1.86 5.13 -10.39
CA VAL A 61 2.30 6.00 -9.29
C VAL A 61 2.58 7.45 -9.70
N ASN A 62 2.23 7.84 -10.94
CA ASN A 62 2.46 9.21 -11.44
C ASN A 62 1.25 9.82 -12.16
N ARG A 63 0.05 9.22 -12.04
CA ARG A 63 -1.17 9.83 -12.57
C ARG A 63 -1.42 11.20 -11.92
N ASN A 64 -2.20 12.05 -12.60
CA ASN A 64 -2.56 13.40 -12.14
C ASN A 64 -1.37 14.35 -11.91
N LYS A 65 -0.21 14.08 -12.52
CA LYS A 65 0.98 14.93 -12.44
C LYS A 65 1.31 15.56 -13.77
N ARG A 66 1.84 16.78 -13.71
CA ARG A 66 2.53 17.41 -14.84
C ARG A 66 4.01 17.08 -14.79
N GLY A 67 4.58 16.58 -15.87
CA GLY A 67 6.01 16.24 -15.95
C GLY A 67 6.89 17.42 -16.36
N MET A 68 8.08 17.51 -15.76
CA MET A 68 9.13 18.45 -16.16
C MET A 68 10.49 17.76 -16.06
N VAL A 69 11.30 17.89 -17.10
CA VAL A 69 12.71 17.46 -17.05
C VAL A 69 13.57 18.63 -16.60
N LEU A 70 14.40 18.42 -15.56
CA LEU A 70 15.25 19.46 -15.00
C LEU A 70 16.60 18.87 -14.54
N ASP A 71 17.68 19.38 -15.13
CA ASP A 71 19.04 19.00 -14.72
C ASP A 71 19.48 19.81 -13.51
N LEU A 72 19.24 19.27 -12.32
CA LEU A 72 19.63 19.91 -11.04
C LEU A 72 21.15 19.94 -10.80
N THR A 73 21.95 19.33 -11.68
CA THR A 73 23.41 19.45 -11.60
C THR A 73 23.92 20.76 -12.23
N LYS A 74 23.08 21.42 -13.04
CA LYS A 74 23.38 22.67 -13.74
C LYS A 74 22.88 23.88 -12.93
N PRO A 75 23.61 25.01 -12.95
CA PRO A 75 23.18 26.25 -12.29
C PRO A 75 21.78 26.71 -12.74
N GLU A 76 21.52 26.65 -14.05
CA GLU A 76 20.25 27.07 -14.65
C GLU A 76 19.09 26.19 -14.17
N GLY A 77 19.33 24.89 -14.05
CA GLY A 77 18.35 23.95 -13.51
C GLY A 77 18.03 24.23 -12.04
N LYS A 78 19.05 24.54 -11.24
CA LYS A 78 18.85 24.95 -9.83
C LYS A 78 18.09 26.27 -9.70
N ASP A 79 18.38 27.25 -10.56
CA ASP A 79 17.64 28.52 -10.55
C ASP A 79 16.15 28.29 -10.85
N LEU A 80 15.83 27.47 -11.85
CA LEU A 80 14.46 27.10 -12.17
C LEU A 80 13.79 26.35 -11.01
N TYR A 81 14.49 25.42 -10.38
CA TYR A 81 14.00 24.73 -9.18
C TYR A 81 13.63 25.70 -8.07
N PHE A 82 14.51 26.64 -7.71
CA PHE A 82 14.21 27.60 -6.65
C PHE A 82 13.12 28.61 -7.03
N ARG A 83 12.93 28.87 -8.31
CA ARG A 83 11.76 29.64 -8.78
C ARG A 83 10.45 28.87 -8.56
N LEU A 84 10.43 27.55 -8.79
CA LEU A 84 9.28 26.69 -8.48
C LEU A 84 9.04 26.61 -6.98
N VAL A 85 10.09 26.44 -6.17
CA VAL A 85 10.03 26.40 -4.70
C VAL A 85 9.31 27.60 -4.11
N ARG A 86 9.52 28.82 -4.66
CA ARG A 86 8.86 30.05 -4.18
C ARG A 86 7.34 30.00 -4.27
N THR A 87 6.79 29.15 -5.14
CA THR A 87 5.36 29.01 -5.38
C THR A 87 4.80 27.66 -4.95
N ALA A 88 5.65 26.79 -4.40
CA ALA A 88 5.26 25.47 -3.94
C ALA A 88 4.83 25.49 -2.48
N ASP A 89 3.94 24.58 -2.14
CA ASP A 89 3.46 24.33 -0.77
C ASP A 89 4.14 23.12 -0.14
N VAL A 90 4.35 22.08 -0.93
CA VAL A 90 4.93 20.81 -0.49
C VAL A 90 6.03 20.38 -1.46
N ILE A 91 7.09 19.80 -0.92
CA ILE A 91 8.11 19.08 -1.68
C ILE A 91 8.14 17.65 -1.17
N VAL A 92 8.15 16.67 -2.08
CA VAL A 92 8.36 15.26 -1.77
C VAL A 92 9.61 14.79 -2.49
N GLU A 93 10.57 14.23 -1.75
CA GLU A 93 11.80 13.69 -2.30
C GLU A 93 12.22 12.40 -1.58
N ASN A 94 12.98 11.55 -2.27
CA ASN A 94 13.56 10.34 -1.69
C ASN A 94 15.04 10.17 -2.08
N LEU A 95 15.74 11.28 -2.25
CA LEU A 95 17.16 11.30 -2.55
C LEU A 95 18.00 10.95 -1.32
N ARG A 96 19.14 10.31 -1.55
CA ARG A 96 20.10 10.08 -0.45
C ARG A 96 20.61 11.40 0.11
N PRO A 97 20.89 11.51 1.43
CA PRO A 97 21.39 12.75 2.05
C PRO A 97 22.57 13.37 1.30
N GLN A 98 23.55 12.54 0.90
CA GLN A 98 24.73 13.01 0.17
C GLN A 98 24.37 13.62 -1.21
N ALA A 99 23.37 13.03 -1.90
CA ALA A 99 22.91 13.56 -3.19
C ALA A 99 22.21 14.91 -3.01
N LYS A 100 21.34 15.06 -2.01
CA LYS A 100 20.69 16.35 -1.69
C LYS A 100 21.70 17.44 -1.39
N THR A 101 22.69 17.13 -0.56
CA THR A 101 23.77 18.07 -0.19
C THR A 101 24.56 18.46 -1.43
N LYS A 102 24.98 17.50 -2.27
CA LYS A 102 25.72 17.77 -3.51
C LYS A 102 24.92 18.63 -4.49
N LEU A 103 23.63 18.38 -4.60
CA LEU A 103 22.72 19.17 -5.45
C LEU A 103 22.38 20.52 -4.85
N GLY A 104 22.54 20.71 -3.53
CA GLY A 104 22.18 21.94 -2.84
C GLY A 104 20.68 22.22 -2.80
N ILE A 105 19.85 21.17 -2.71
CA ILE A 105 18.38 21.25 -2.74
C ILE A 105 17.73 20.69 -1.46
N GLY A 106 18.52 20.42 -0.42
CA GLY A 106 17.99 19.97 0.87
C GLY A 106 17.15 21.05 1.57
N TYR A 107 16.47 20.65 2.64
CA TYR A 107 15.57 21.55 3.37
C TYR A 107 16.23 22.89 3.75
N GLN A 108 17.45 22.85 4.29
CA GLN A 108 18.16 24.05 4.76
C GLN A 108 18.40 25.09 3.65
N GLU A 109 18.60 24.64 2.41
CA GLU A 109 18.73 25.55 1.27
C GLU A 109 17.34 25.96 0.74
N THR A 110 16.41 25.01 0.69
CA THR A 110 15.07 25.23 0.16
C THR A 110 14.26 26.21 1.00
N CYS A 111 14.32 26.11 2.33
CA CYS A 111 13.59 27.01 3.24
C CYS A 111 14.07 28.47 3.19
N LYS A 112 15.28 28.73 2.71
CA LYS A 112 15.75 30.13 2.46
C LYS A 112 14.94 30.80 1.34
N HIS A 113 14.44 30.03 0.38
CA HIS A 113 13.64 30.52 -0.75
C HIS A 113 12.14 30.51 -0.47
N ASN A 114 11.68 29.60 0.43
CA ASN A 114 10.32 29.53 0.89
C ASN A 114 10.25 29.04 2.35
N PRO A 115 10.22 29.95 3.32
CA PRO A 115 10.17 29.58 4.75
C PRO A 115 8.90 28.82 5.17
N LYS A 116 7.86 28.80 4.32
CA LYS A 116 6.59 28.14 4.58
C LYS A 116 6.49 26.75 3.92
N ILE A 117 7.57 26.29 3.29
CA ILE A 117 7.55 25.02 2.56
C ILE A 117 7.40 23.83 3.52
N ILE A 118 6.56 22.88 3.17
CA ILE A 118 6.49 21.56 3.79
C ILE A 118 7.40 20.65 2.98
N TYR A 119 8.52 20.21 3.58
CA TYR A 119 9.56 19.45 2.91
C TYR A 119 9.58 18.01 3.45
N ILE A 120 9.13 17.06 2.64
CA ILE A 120 9.01 15.66 3.03
C ILE A 120 10.14 14.85 2.41
N SER A 121 10.98 14.28 3.27
CA SER A 121 12.09 13.40 2.90
C SER A 121 11.72 11.94 3.18
N VAL A 122 11.76 11.09 2.16
CA VAL A 122 11.54 9.65 2.29
C VAL A 122 12.86 8.90 2.16
N SER A 123 13.10 7.94 3.04
CA SER A 123 14.29 7.09 2.99
C SER A 123 13.96 5.64 3.38
N ALA A 124 14.90 4.73 3.22
CA ALA A 124 14.68 3.35 3.64
C ALA A 124 14.77 3.19 5.17
N PHE A 125 15.76 3.86 5.82
CA PHE A 125 16.14 3.59 7.21
C PHE A 125 16.34 4.86 8.05
N GLY A 126 15.94 6.04 7.57
CA GLY A 126 16.18 7.34 8.19
C GLY A 126 17.23 8.15 7.43
N GLN A 127 17.24 9.48 7.67
CA GLN A 127 18.18 10.40 7.07
C GLN A 127 19.53 10.44 7.85
N ASP A 128 19.48 10.14 9.12
CA ASP A 128 20.61 10.11 10.06
C ASP A 128 20.66 8.79 10.86
N GLY A 129 21.38 8.80 11.99
CA GLY A 129 21.53 7.63 12.85
C GLY A 129 22.44 6.53 12.26
N PRO A 130 22.44 5.32 12.88
CA PRO A 130 23.35 4.22 12.49
C PRO A 130 23.23 3.76 11.04
N TYR A 131 22.07 3.97 10.42
CA TYR A 131 21.77 3.59 9.04
C TYR A 131 21.56 4.78 8.10
N GLY A 132 21.81 5.99 8.59
CA GLY A 132 21.65 7.22 7.81
C GLY A 132 22.40 7.17 6.47
N GLY A 133 21.68 7.42 5.36
CA GLY A 133 22.23 7.37 4.01
C GLY A 133 22.54 5.98 3.46
N ARG A 134 22.28 4.89 4.22
CA ARG A 134 22.42 3.52 3.75
C ARG A 134 21.42 3.26 2.61
N PRO A 135 21.85 2.59 1.51
CA PRO A 135 20.93 2.19 0.46
C PRO A 135 19.94 1.15 0.97
N GLY A 136 18.67 1.32 0.60
CA GLY A 136 17.62 0.40 0.95
C GLY A 136 16.42 0.53 0.01
N ILE A 137 15.66 -0.53 -0.06
CA ILE A 137 14.41 -0.66 -0.82
C ILE A 137 13.42 -1.49 0.02
N ASP A 138 12.18 -1.56 -0.40
CA ASP A 138 11.08 -2.27 0.25
C ASP A 138 11.46 -3.63 0.88
N PRO A 139 12.00 -4.64 0.16
CA PRO A 139 12.26 -5.96 0.75
C PRO A 139 13.31 -5.92 1.87
N LEU A 140 14.20 -4.92 1.90
CA LEU A 140 15.16 -4.77 2.98
C LEU A 140 14.50 -4.19 4.24
N ALA A 141 13.54 -3.30 4.09
CA ALA A 141 12.70 -2.83 5.19
C ALA A 141 11.86 -3.99 5.75
N GLN A 142 11.23 -4.79 4.89
CA GLN A 142 10.48 -5.98 5.34
C GLN A 142 11.35 -6.97 6.12
N ALA A 143 12.60 -7.18 5.70
CA ALA A 143 13.52 -8.09 6.40
C ALA A 143 13.93 -7.54 7.79
N LEU A 144 14.20 -6.24 7.88
CA LEU A 144 14.74 -5.63 9.10
C LEU A 144 13.69 -5.42 10.19
N THR A 145 12.42 -5.25 9.85
CA THR A 145 11.34 -4.82 10.77
C THR A 145 10.59 -5.98 11.43
N GLY A 146 11.04 -7.21 11.27
CA GLY A 146 10.33 -8.37 11.80
C GLY A 146 9.17 -8.84 10.89
N PHE A 147 8.72 -8.05 9.92
CA PHE A 147 7.60 -8.37 9.04
C PHE A 147 7.77 -9.74 8.36
N MET A 148 8.95 -10.02 7.79
CA MET A 148 9.21 -11.32 7.17
C MET A 148 9.29 -12.46 8.19
N SER A 149 9.62 -12.19 9.45
CA SER A 149 9.73 -13.22 10.48
C SER A 149 8.39 -13.88 10.81
N VAL A 150 7.29 -13.15 10.60
CA VAL A 150 5.91 -13.61 10.84
C VAL A 150 5.16 -13.97 9.56
N THR A 151 5.78 -13.79 8.38
CA THR A 151 5.18 -14.03 7.06
C THR A 151 5.80 -15.24 6.39
N GLY A 152 4.97 -16.15 5.92
CA GLY A 152 5.36 -17.38 5.21
C GLY A 152 4.77 -18.65 5.83
N GLU A 153 4.98 -19.77 5.16
CA GLU A 153 4.53 -21.09 5.61
C GLU A 153 5.17 -21.47 6.95
N ARG A 154 4.45 -22.30 7.74
CA ARG A 154 4.82 -22.71 9.10
C ARG A 154 6.29 -23.19 9.20
N ASP A 155 6.67 -24.12 8.34
CA ASP A 155 8.02 -24.71 8.29
C ASP A 155 8.87 -24.17 7.15
N GLY A 156 8.38 -23.10 6.50
CA GLY A 156 9.04 -22.45 5.39
C GLY A 156 10.07 -21.41 5.80
N LYS A 157 10.70 -20.79 4.79
CA LYS A 157 11.56 -19.62 5.00
C LYS A 157 10.72 -18.37 5.25
N PRO A 158 11.25 -17.36 5.98
CA PRO A 158 10.65 -16.04 6.02
C PRO A 158 10.39 -15.51 4.60
N MET A 159 9.18 -14.97 4.36
CA MET A 159 8.77 -14.48 3.05
C MET A 159 8.43 -12.99 3.11
N LYS A 160 8.74 -12.29 2.03
CA LYS A 160 8.22 -10.93 1.84
C LYS A 160 6.78 -10.97 1.30
N ALA A 161 6.00 -9.93 1.54
CA ALA A 161 4.75 -9.72 0.82
C ALA A 161 5.00 -9.60 -0.69
N GLY A 162 4.05 -10.04 -1.50
CA GLY A 162 4.10 -9.89 -2.96
C GLY A 162 4.19 -8.42 -3.39
N PRO A 163 3.23 -7.58 -2.99
CA PRO A 163 3.29 -6.12 -3.17
C PRO A 163 4.42 -5.48 -2.37
N ALA A 164 4.89 -4.31 -2.81
CA ALA A 164 5.86 -3.48 -2.10
C ALA A 164 5.16 -2.77 -0.91
N ILE A 165 4.91 -3.51 0.17
CA ILE A 165 4.07 -3.06 1.28
C ILE A 165 4.71 -1.94 2.11
N ALA A 166 6.05 -1.94 2.26
CA ALA A 166 6.76 -0.88 2.96
C ALA A 166 6.68 0.44 2.18
N ASP A 167 6.87 0.39 0.86
CA ASP A 167 6.71 1.54 -0.03
C ASP A 167 5.27 2.07 -0.02
N ALA A 168 4.28 1.19 -0.17
CA ALA A 168 2.86 1.56 -0.20
C ALA A 168 2.41 2.19 1.14
N THR A 169 2.86 1.63 2.26
CA THR A 169 2.60 2.21 3.59
C THR A 169 3.25 3.60 3.71
N CYS A 170 4.50 3.72 3.30
CA CYS A 170 5.20 5.00 3.38
C CYS A 170 4.55 6.05 2.46
N ALA A 171 4.01 5.67 1.31
CA ALA A 171 3.24 6.57 0.43
C ALA A 171 2.01 7.16 1.15
N ASN A 172 1.26 6.34 1.89
CA ASN A 172 0.15 6.83 2.72
C ASN A 172 0.64 7.81 3.80
N LEU A 173 1.78 7.50 4.43
CA LEU A 173 2.38 8.40 5.42
C LEU A 173 2.87 9.72 4.79
N VAL A 174 3.34 9.72 3.54
CA VAL A 174 3.69 10.95 2.81
C VAL A 174 2.47 11.83 2.63
N ALA A 175 1.35 11.26 2.16
CA ALA A 175 0.12 12.02 2.00
C ALA A 175 -0.40 12.55 3.36
N PHE A 176 -0.41 11.71 4.41
CA PHE A 176 -0.79 12.10 5.75
C PHE A 176 0.12 13.22 6.31
N ALA A 177 1.44 13.08 6.18
CA ALA A 177 2.42 14.08 6.65
C ALA A 177 2.26 15.42 5.90
N ALA A 178 1.96 15.39 4.61
CA ALA A 178 1.66 16.60 3.85
C ALA A 178 0.44 17.34 4.42
N MET A 179 -0.65 16.60 4.71
CA MET A 179 -1.87 17.17 5.29
C MET A 179 -1.60 17.77 6.68
N VAL A 180 -0.87 17.04 7.55
CA VAL A 180 -0.49 17.54 8.89
C VAL A 180 0.41 18.78 8.78
N GLY A 181 1.39 18.74 7.87
CA GLY A 181 2.28 19.88 7.63
C GLY A 181 1.53 21.12 7.13
N LEU A 182 0.62 20.95 6.16
CA LEU A 182 -0.23 22.04 5.66
C LEU A 182 -1.13 22.61 6.76
N TRP A 183 -1.75 21.74 7.56
CA TRP A 183 -2.55 22.17 8.71
C TRP A 183 -1.72 22.95 9.73
N THR A 184 -0.54 22.45 10.12
CA THR A 184 0.35 23.14 11.05
C THR A 184 0.80 24.49 10.49
N ARG A 185 1.12 24.55 9.20
CA ARG A 185 1.46 25.81 8.51
C ARG A 185 0.32 26.83 8.59
N GLU A 186 -0.91 26.39 8.39
CA GLU A 186 -2.08 27.25 8.49
C GLU A 186 -2.23 27.82 9.91
N GLN A 187 -2.00 27.01 10.95
CA GLN A 187 -2.12 27.43 12.35
C GLN A 187 -0.96 28.29 12.84
N GLN A 188 0.26 28.01 12.39
CA GLN A 188 1.48 28.60 12.95
C GLN A 188 2.23 29.54 11.98
N GLY A 189 1.89 29.53 10.70
CA GLY A 189 2.49 30.36 9.67
C GLY A 189 3.90 29.92 9.23
N ILE A 190 4.38 28.75 9.67
CA ILE A 190 5.75 28.23 9.41
C ILE A 190 5.73 26.96 8.58
N GLY A 191 6.79 26.75 7.78
CA GLY A 191 7.05 25.49 7.11
C GLY A 191 7.73 24.46 8.01
N GLN A 192 7.87 23.23 7.54
CA GLN A 192 8.46 22.13 8.31
C GLN A 192 9.27 21.20 7.41
N GLN A 193 10.32 20.59 7.98
CA GLN A 193 10.91 19.37 7.46
C GLN A 193 10.26 18.18 8.14
N ILE A 194 9.82 17.20 7.35
CA ILE A 194 9.24 15.95 7.84
C ILE A 194 10.04 14.80 7.24
N GLU A 195 10.52 13.92 8.09
CA GLU A 195 11.29 12.75 7.67
C GLU A 195 10.48 11.49 7.88
N LEU A 196 10.43 10.67 6.85
CA LEU A 196 9.74 9.39 6.84
C LEU A 196 10.71 8.30 6.37
N CYS A 197 10.57 7.10 6.91
CA CYS A 197 11.31 5.97 6.37
C CYS A 197 10.45 4.71 6.25
N LEU A 198 10.85 3.84 5.31
CA LEU A 198 10.16 2.58 5.05
C LEU A 198 10.17 1.68 6.29
N MET A 199 11.28 1.68 7.03
CA MET A 199 11.45 0.90 8.25
C MET A 199 10.40 1.28 9.31
N ASP A 200 10.29 2.55 9.65
CA ASP A 200 9.36 3.02 10.68
C ASP A 200 7.91 2.82 10.25
N GLY A 201 7.62 3.12 8.97
CA GLY A 201 6.29 2.88 8.39
C GLY A 201 5.87 1.42 8.50
N LEU A 202 6.80 0.50 8.24
CA LEU A 202 6.47 -0.93 8.31
C LEU A 202 6.39 -1.48 9.74
N ILE A 203 7.13 -0.91 10.70
CA ILE A 203 6.92 -1.22 12.13
C ILE A 203 5.54 -0.70 12.58
N HIS A 204 5.15 0.49 12.14
CA HIS A 204 3.87 1.11 12.47
C HIS A 204 2.65 0.26 12.07
N VAL A 205 2.70 -0.48 10.96
CA VAL A 205 1.58 -1.33 10.52
C VAL A 205 1.55 -2.72 11.17
N GLN A 206 2.40 -2.97 12.15
CA GLN A 206 2.45 -4.21 12.94
C GLN A 206 2.04 -4.01 14.42
N PRO A 207 1.00 -3.22 14.76
CA PRO A 207 0.72 -2.85 16.14
C PRO A 207 0.39 -4.07 17.01
N ALA A 208 -0.26 -5.09 16.44
CA ALA A 208 -0.61 -6.31 17.18
C ALA A 208 0.66 -7.12 17.55
N GLN A 209 1.52 -7.40 16.58
CA GLN A 209 2.74 -8.18 16.78
C GLN A 209 3.72 -7.45 17.71
N VAL A 210 3.90 -6.15 17.50
CA VAL A 210 4.75 -5.29 18.33
C VAL A 210 4.20 -5.20 19.74
N GLY A 211 2.89 -4.99 19.90
CA GLY A 211 2.24 -4.94 21.21
C GLY A 211 2.35 -6.25 21.98
N GLN A 212 2.12 -7.39 21.33
CA GLN A 212 2.27 -8.73 21.94
C GLN A 212 3.72 -9.00 22.37
N PHE A 213 4.69 -8.62 21.54
CA PHE A 213 6.11 -8.76 21.89
C PHE A 213 6.47 -7.94 23.13
N PHE A 214 6.13 -6.64 23.17
CA PHE A 214 6.47 -5.79 24.31
C PHE A 214 5.70 -6.14 25.59
N LEU A 215 4.47 -6.65 25.47
CA LEU A 215 3.67 -7.04 26.63
C LEU A 215 4.12 -8.36 27.25
N SER A 216 4.49 -9.35 26.45
CA SER A 216 4.65 -10.74 26.91
C SER A 216 5.88 -11.47 26.38
N ASN A 217 6.74 -10.82 25.61
CA ASN A 217 7.83 -11.42 24.82
C ASN A 217 7.34 -12.51 23.85
N TYR A 218 6.07 -12.46 23.45
CA TYR A 218 5.54 -13.40 22.49
C TYR A 218 6.11 -13.15 21.09
N LEU A 219 6.73 -14.17 20.53
CA LEU A 219 7.23 -14.18 19.15
C LEU A 219 6.23 -14.95 18.30
N GLN A 220 5.43 -14.20 17.51
CA GLN A 220 4.46 -14.82 16.63
C GLN A 220 5.15 -15.75 15.62
N PRO A 221 4.76 -17.03 15.53
CA PRO A 221 5.30 -17.94 14.52
C PRO A 221 4.74 -17.62 13.12
N ARG A 222 5.42 -18.09 12.08
CA ARG A 222 4.83 -18.17 10.74
C ARG A 222 3.81 -19.31 10.72
N VAL A 223 2.64 -19.03 10.16
CA VAL A 223 1.53 -19.99 10.10
C VAL A 223 0.85 -20.02 8.72
N GLY A 224 1.50 -19.45 7.70
CA GLY A 224 0.90 -19.33 6.37
C GLY A 224 -0.37 -18.48 6.40
N ASN A 225 -1.44 -19.01 5.83
CA ASN A 225 -2.76 -18.38 5.81
C ASN A 225 -3.61 -18.70 7.05
N ALA A 226 -3.06 -19.46 8.03
CA ALA A 226 -3.74 -19.78 9.29
C ALA A 226 -3.65 -18.64 10.32
N SER A 227 -4.29 -18.83 11.46
CA SER A 227 -4.16 -17.93 12.60
C SER A 227 -3.42 -18.65 13.74
N PRO A 228 -2.52 -17.98 14.47
CA PRO A 228 -1.92 -18.56 15.68
C PRO A 228 -2.89 -18.59 16.88
N PHE A 229 -4.09 -18.02 16.74
CA PHE A 229 -5.05 -17.85 17.84
C PHE A 229 -6.41 -18.47 17.60
N TYR A 230 -6.73 -18.86 16.36
CA TYR A 230 -8.07 -19.32 15.97
C TYR A 230 -7.99 -20.44 14.95
N ALA A 231 -8.86 -21.45 15.11
CA ALA A 231 -9.06 -22.52 14.14
C ALA A 231 -10.56 -22.88 14.07
N PRO A 232 -11.09 -23.20 12.86
CA PRO A 232 -10.41 -23.20 11.58
C PRO A 232 -10.19 -21.76 11.06
N TYR A 233 -9.03 -21.56 10.43
CA TYR A 233 -8.67 -20.30 9.79
C TYR A 233 -7.64 -20.61 8.72
N GLY A 234 -7.91 -20.28 7.47
CA GLY A 234 -6.99 -20.61 6.37
C GLY A 234 -7.64 -20.69 5.02
N THR A 235 -6.86 -21.10 4.04
CA THR A 235 -7.32 -21.34 2.65
C THR A 235 -7.59 -22.82 2.42
N PHE A 236 -8.69 -23.09 1.70
CA PHE A 236 -9.12 -24.44 1.35
C PHE A 236 -9.42 -24.49 -0.14
N THR A 237 -8.89 -25.53 -0.81
CA THR A 237 -9.00 -25.72 -2.26
C THR A 237 -10.29 -26.44 -2.61
N CYS A 238 -11.07 -25.84 -3.50
CA CYS A 238 -12.30 -26.41 -4.04
C CYS A 238 -12.03 -27.40 -5.18
N LYS A 239 -13.07 -28.14 -5.60
CA LYS A 239 -13.02 -29.13 -6.67
C LYS A 239 -12.48 -28.59 -8.00
N ASP A 240 -12.73 -27.34 -8.30
CA ASP A 240 -12.28 -26.64 -9.51
C ASP A 240 -10.86 -26.06 -9.39
N GLY A 241 -10.13 -26.39 -8.32
CA GLY A 241 -8.75 -25.97 -8.08
C GLY A 241 -8.58 -24.55 -7.59
N ARG A 242 -9.68 -23.84 -7.25
CA ARG A 242 -9.63 -22.49 -6.68
C ARG A 242 -9.67 -22.53 -5.16
N ASP A 243 -9.03 -21.56 -4.54
CA ASP A 243 -8.96 -21.44 -3.10
C ASP A 243 -9.99 -20.46 -2.54
N ILE A 244 -10.52 -20.79 -1.36
CA ILE A 244 -11.35 -19.90 -0.55
C ILE A 244 -10.66 -19.72 0.81
N GLN A 245 -10.46 -18.47 1.22
CA GLN A 245 -10.05 -18.13 2.58
C GLN A 245 -11.27 -18.11 3.47
N ILE A 246 -11.20 -18.79 4.62
CA ILE A 246 -12.21 -18.69 5.69
C ILE A 246 -11.57 -18.22 6.99
N ALA A 247 -12.40 -17.66 7.88
CA ALA A 247 -11.99 -17.23 9.21
C ALA A 247 -13.04 -17.57 10.27
N SER A 248 -12.60 -18.06 11.44
CA SER A 248 -13.44 -18.34 12.60
C SER A 248 -12.81 -17.73 13.85
N PHE A 249 -13.41 -16.67 14.40
CA PHE A 249 -12.93 -16.02 15.63
C PHE A 249 -13.59 -16.54 16.90
N ASN A 250 -14.67 -17.34 16.78
CA ASN A 250 -15.40 -17.86 17.93
C ASN A 250 -16.26 -19.06 17.53
N ASP A 251 -16.91 -19.68 18.54
CA ASP A 251 -17.72 -20.88 18.34
C ASP A 251 -18.96 -20.68 17.44
N LYS A 252 -19.51 -19.46 17.35
CA LYS A 252 -20.59 -19.17 16.39
C LYS A 252 -20.14 -19.42 14.96
N PHE A 253 -18.98 -18.84 14.60
CA PHE A 253 -18.45 -19.00 13.24
C PHE A 253 -17.98 -20.42 12.94
N PHE A 254 -17.43 -21.12 13.95
CA PHE A 254 -17.13 -22.54 13.81
C PHE A 254 -18.39 -23.36 13.47
N ARG A 255 -19.47 -23.18 14.24
CA ARG A 255 -20.76 -23.84 13.94
C ARG A 255 -21.31 -23.48 12.56
N ASN A 256 -21.17 -22.25 12.14
CA ASN A 256 -21.58 -21.80 10.80
C ASN A 256 -20.79 -22.52 9.69
N ILE A 257 -19.47 -22.66 9.87
CA ILE A 257 -18.62 -23.41 8.94
C ILE A 257 -19.06 -24.88 8.90
N CYS A 258 -19.25 -25.52 10.04
CA CYS A 258 -19.71 -26.92 10.10
C CYS A 258 -21.04 -27.12 9.39
N ARG A 259 -21.98 -26.18 9.51
CA ARG A 259 -23.26 -26.20 8.79
C ARG A 259 -23.05 -26.05 7.27
N ALA A 260 -22.23 -25.10 6.84
CA ALA A 260 -21.97 -24.85 5.41
C ALA A 260 -21.37 -26.06 4.70
N ILE A 261 -20.53 -26.84 5.41
CA ILE A 261 -19.87 -28.03 4.88
C ILE A 261 -20.62 -29.34 5.22
N GLU A 262 -21.82 -29.25 5.82
CA GLU A 262 -22.67 -30.43 6.18
C GLU A 262 -21.95 -31.38 7.17
N ARG A 263 -21.15 -30.83 8.10
CA ARG A 263 -20.41 -31.55 9.15
C ARG A 263 -20.76 -31.02 10.52
N GLU A 264 -22.04 -30.94 10.83
CA GLU A 264 -22.52 -30.48 12.15
C GLU A 264 -22.06 -31.37 13.31
N ASP A 265 -21.73 -32.65 13.02
CA ASP A 265 -21.12 -33.57 13.97
C ASP A 265 -19.85 -33.05 14.64
N LEU A 266 -19.07 -32.21 13.94
CA LEU A 266 -17.85 -31.60 14.47
C LEU A 266 -18.13 -30.62 15.62
N THR A 267 -19.35 -30.08 15.72
CA THR A 267 -19.70 -29.10 16.79
C THR A 267 -19.83 -29.72 18.17
N THR A 268 -20.06 -31.04 18.23
CA THR A 268 -20.19 -31.83 19.47
C THR A 268 -19.05 -32.83 19.63
N ASP A 269 -18.08 -32.83 18.73
CA ASP A 269 -16.90 -33.68 18.83
C ASP A 269 -15.97 -33.12 19.93
N PRO A 270 -15.65 -33.92 20.96
CA PRO A 270 -14.81 -33.47 22.07
C PRO A 270 -13.42 -32.94 21.64
N ARG A 271 -12.95 -33.32 20.44
CA ARG A 271 -11.67 -32.83 19.89
C ARG A 271 -11.74 -31.38 19.47
N PHE A 272 -12.94 -30.88 19.05
CA PHE A 272 -13.13 -29.59 18.40
C PHE A 272 -14.13 -28.67 19.12
N GLU A 273 -14.65 -29.09 20.27
CA GLU A 273 -15.66 -28.35 21.04
C GLU A 273 -15.14 -26.98 21.49
N THR A 274 -13.86 -26.89 21.87
CA THR A 274 -13.23 -25.64 22.34
C THR A 274 -12.26 -25.05 21.33
N ILE A 275 -11.99 -23.74 21.43
CA ILE A 275 -10.99 -23.06 20.59
C ILE A 275 -9.61 -23.71 20.77
N ASP A 276 -9.22 -23.98 22.01
CA ASP A 276 -7.93 -24.61 22.30
C ASP A 276 -7.83 -26.02 21.71
N GLY A 277 -8.90 -26.82 21.80
CA GLY A 277 -8.95 -28.15 21.17
C GLY A 277 -8.82 -28.08 19.64
N ARG A 278 -9.46 -27.09 19.01
CA ARG A 278 -9.33 -26.85 17.58
C ARG A 278 -7.92 -26.41 17.18
N LEU A 279 -7.29 -25.55 17.96
CA LEU A 279 -5.91 -25.10 17.70
C LEU A 279 -4.91 -26.23 17.88
N GLU A 280 -5.06 -27.04 18.93
CA GLU A 280 -4.19 -28.19 19.20
C GLU A 280 -4.26 -29.24 18.07
N ARG A 281 -5.43 -29.39 17.45
CA ARG A 281 -5.70 -30.35 16.37
C ARG A 281 -6.00 -29.67 15.03
N GLU A 282 -5.42 -28.47 14.83
CA GLU A 282 -5.64 -27.68 13.59
C GLU A 282 -5.39 -28.49 12.31
N PRO A 283 -4.30 -29.27 12.17
CA PRO A 283 -4.07 -30.04 10.95
C PRO A 283 -5.19 -31.07 10.69
N GLU A 284 -5.63 -31.81 11.72
CA GLU A 284 -6.70 -32.79 11.60
C GLU A 284 -8.03 -32.14 11.20
N LEU A 285 -8.38 -30.99 11.82
CA LEU A 285 -9.58 -30.25 11.50
C LEU A 285 -9.53 -29.69 10.07
N ASN A 286 -8.38 -29.17 9.68
CA ASN A 286 -8.15 -28.64 8.33
C ASN A 286 -8.27 -29.73 7.25
N ASP A 287 -7.77 -30.94 7.50
CA ASP A 287 -7.90 -32.08 6.59
C ASP A 287 -9.38 -32.46 6.39
N ILE A 288 -10.18 -32.47 7.47
CA ILE A 288 -11.62 -32.75 7.39
C ILE A 288 -12.33 -31.66 6.56
N ILE A 289 -12.05 -30.37 6.81
CA ILE A 289 -12.65 -29.26 6.09
C ILE A 289 -12.22 -29.30 4.61
N GLN A 290 -10.93 -29.52 4.33
CA GLN A 290 -10.40 -29.64 2.98
C GLN A 290 -11.10 -30.75 2.19
N ALA A 291 -11.37 -31.89 2.81
CA ALA A 291 -12.07 -32.99 2.15
C ALA A 291 -13.51 -32.61 1.71
N GLU A 292 -14.18 -31.74 2.48
CA GLU A 292 -15.52 -31.24 2.13
C GLU A 292 -15.45 -30.15 1.04
N PHE A 293 -14.48 -29.24 1.10
CA PHE A 293 -14.25 -28.24 0.04
C PHE A 293 -13.97 -28.89 -1.31
N ALA A 294 -13.14 -29.92 -1.34
CA ALA A 294 -12.78 -30.64 -2.57
C ALA A 294 -13.97 -31.32 -3.28
N LYS A 295 -15.12 -31.46 -2.63
CA LYS A 295 -16.34 -32.04 -3.25
C LYS A 295 -17.12 -31.03 -4.09
N ASN A 296 -16.97 -29.73 -3.82
CA ASN A 296 -17.78 -28.66 -4.39
C ASN A 296 -16.93 -27.67 -5.18
N ASN A 297 -17.48 -27.11 -6.27
CA ASN A 297 -16.85 -26.01 -6.96
C ASN A 297 -16.94 -24.71 -6.12
N THR A 298 -16.03 -23.78 -6.36
CA THR A 298 -15.94 -22.51 -5.64
C THR A 298 -17.26 -21.76 -5.56
N ALA A 299 -18.01 -21.67 -6.66
CA ALA A 299 -19.30 -20.97 -6.69
C ALA A 299 -20.33 -21.60 -5.72
N GLU A 300 -20.45 -22.92 -5.69
CA GLU A 300 -21.37 -23.62 -4.77
C GLU A 300 -20.89 -23.51 -3.32
N MET A 301 -19.59 -23.68 -3.06
CA MET A 301 -19.07 -23.57 -1.70
C MET A 301 -19.25 -22.12 -1.17
N MET A 302 -18.96 -21.09 -1.97
CA MET A 302 -19.19 -19.69 -1.59
C MET A 302 -20.67 -19.41 -1.31
N ARG A 303 -21.60 -19.97 -2.11
CA ARG A 303 -23.04 -19.85 -1.84
C ARG A 303 -23.39 -20.41 -0.45
N ARG A 304 -22.96 -21.64 -0.13
CA ARG A 304 -23.21 -22.31 1.16
C ARG A 304 -22.61 -21.53 2.33
N LEU A 305 -21.37 -21.07 2.19
CA LEU A 305 -20.67 -20.27 3.21
C LEU A 305 -21.40 -18.94 3.47
N THR A 306 -21.86 -18.27 2.41
CA THR A 306 -22.61 -17.01 2.51
C THR A 306 -23.96 -17.23 3.19
N GLU A 307 -24.73 -18.25 2.80
CA GLU A 307 -26.04 -18.59 3.39
C GLU A 307 -25.91 -18.98 4.88
N ALA A 308 -24.78 -19.57 5.26
CA ALA A 308 -24.50 -19.94 6.63
C ALA A 308 -23.87 -18.81 7.48
N ASP A 309 -23.74 -17.59 6.96
CA ASP A 309 -23.10 -16.43 7.63
C ASP A 309 -21.65 -16.74 8.03
N VAL A 310 -20.85 -17.33 7.14
CA VAL A 310 -19.43 -17.59 7.32
C VAL A 310 -18.61 -16.45 6.74
N MET A 311 -17.57 -16.01 7.46
CA MET A 311 -16.57 -15.10 6.94
C MET A 311 -15.68 -15.84 5.93
N ALA A 312 -15.93 -15.64 4.67
CA ALA A 312 -15.24 -16.32 3.57
C ALA A 312 -15.10 -15.40 2.35
N ALA A 313 -14.01 -15.59 1.61
CA ALA A 313 -13.81 -14.93 0.32
C ALA A 313 -12.99 -15.84 -0.61
N PRO A 314 -13.27 -15.87 -1.93
CA PRO A 314 -12.40 -16.55 -2.88
C PRO A 314 -11.06 -15.81 -2.99
N VAL A 315 -9.98 -16.57 -3.21
CA VAL A 315 -8.67 -15.99 -3.54
C VAL A 315 -8.68 -15.62 -5.01
N ASN A 316 -8.90 -14.34 -5.29
CA ASN A 316 -9.06 -13.83 -6.65
C ASN A 316 -7.73 -13.43 -7.29
N THR A 317 -7.60 -13.66 -8.58
CA THR A 317 -6.62 -13.00 -9.45
C THR A 317 -7.04 -11.55 -9.75
N PHE A 318 -6.14 -10.72 -10.29
CA PHE A 318 -6.50 -9.33 -10.67
C PHE A 318 -7.68 -9.24 -11.65
N PRO A 319 -7.75 -10.05 -12.74
CA PRO A 319 -8.94 -10.04 -13.60
C PRO A 319 -10.25 -10.36 -12.85
N GLU A 320 -10.23 -11.32 -11.93
CA GLU A 320 -11.38 -11.67 -11.12
C GLU A 320 -11.73 -10.57 -10.11
N THR A 321 -10.72 -9.97 -9.48
CA THR A 321 -10.92 -8.82 -8.57
C THR A 321 -11.62 -7.67 -9.28
N PHE A 322 -11.16 -7.29 -10.48
CA PHE A 322 -11.78 -6.20 -11.24
C PHE A 322 -13.11 -6.57 -11.90
N ALA A 323 -13.44 -7.85 -12.01
CA ALA A 323 -14.77 -8.33 -12.40
C ALA A 323 -15.74 -8.45 -11.22
N ASP A 324 -15.26 -8.33 -9.98
CA ASP A 324 -16.09 -8.45 -8.77
C ASP A 324 -17.12 -7.30 -8.69
N PRO A 325 -18.41 -7.61 -8.45
CA PRO A 325 -19.46 -6.59 -8.42
C PRO A 325 -19.25 -5.50 -7.37
N GLN A 326 -18.65 -5.83 -6.21
CA GLN A 326 -18.39 -4.83 -5.18
C GLN A 326 -17.23 -3.90 -5.57
N VAL A 327 -16.19 -4.44 -6.20
CA VAL A 327 -15.06 -3.65 -6.71
C VAL A 327 -15.53 -2.68 -7.81
N GLN A 328 -16.43 -3.17 -8.69
CA GLN A 328 -17.06 -2.34 -9.72
C GLN A 328 -18.00 -1.28 -9.13
N HIS A 329 -18.80 -1.65 -8.12
CA HIS A 329 -19.65 -0.70 -7.40
C HIS A 329 -18.84 0.41 -6.73
N ASN A 330 -17.72 0.05 -6.13
CA ASN A 330 -16.79 0.98 -5.48
C ASN A 330 -15.97 1.83 -6.49
N ARG A 331 -16.11 1.55 -7.79
CA ARG A 331 -15.39 2.25 -8.87
C ARG A 331 -13.88 2.27 -8.67
N MET A 332 -13.30 1.15 -8.19
CA MET A 332 -11.85 1.06 -7.92
C MET A 332 -11.00 1.07 -9.19
N ALA A 333 -11.58 0.78 -10.34
CA ALA A 333 -10.98 0.97 -11.66
C ALA A 333 -11.97 1.67 -12.57
N VAL A 334 -11.50 2.70 -13.28
CA VAL A 334 -12.28 3.39 -14.32
C VAL A 334 -11.58 3.17 -15.66
N GLU A 335 -12.38 3.17 -16.73
CA GLU A 335 -11.89 3.03 -18.09
C GLU A 335 -10.98 4.23 -18.45
N VAL A 336 -9.85 3.94 -19.09
CA VAL A 336 -8.92 4.97 -19.53
C VAL A 336 -9.39 5.51 -20.86
N GLU A 337 -9.83 6.75 -20.91
CA GLU A 337 -10.07 7.46 -22.17
C GLU A 337 -8.78 8.07 -22.71
N HIS A 338 -8.47 7.81 -23.98
CA HIS A 338 -7.36 8.45 -24.68
C HIS A 338 -7.59 9.96 -24.78
N ALA A 339 -6.83 10.75 -24.05
CA ALA A 339 -6.89 12.20 -24.14
C ALA A 339 -6.11 12.70 -25.36
N ARG A 340 -6.80 13.31 -26.31
CA ARG A 340 -6.16 14.04 -27.43
C ARG A 340 -5.63 15.38 -26.93
N VAL A 341 -4.31 15.53 -26.87
CA VAL A 341 -3.65 16.82 -26.58
C VAL A 341 -3.02 17.35 -27.88
N GLY A 342 -3.67 18.30 -28.51
CA GLY A 342 -3.17 18.95 -29.72
C GLY A 342 -3.10 18.00 -30.93
N ARG A 343 -2.05 18.18 -31.80
CA ARG A 343 -1.82 17.39 -33.02
C ARG A 343 -1.06 16.07 -32.77
N ARG A 344 -0.67 15.76 -31.56
CA ARG A 344 -0.04 14.49 -31.16
C ARG A 344 -1.02 13.66 -30.35
N THR A 345 -1.17 12.39 -30.73
CA THR A 345 -2.11 11.42 -30.16
C THR A 345 -1.46 10.52 -29.10
N ASP A 346 -0.39 10.98 -28.43
CA ASP A 346 0.53 10.11 -27.72
C ASP A 346 0.45 10.28 -26.18
N TYR A 347 -0.62 10.85 -25.64
CA TYR A 347 -0.78 11.01 -24.18
C TYR A 347 -2.10 10.40 -23.72
N ASP A 348 -1.99 9.29 -22.98
CA ASP A 348 -3.11 8.68 -22.29
C ASP A 348 -3.36 9.40 -20.96
N LYS A 349 -4.59 9.85 -20.73
CA LYS A 349 -5.03 10.30 -19.42
C LYS A 349 -5.59 9.10 -18.68
N LEU A 350 -4.76 8.46 -17.84
CA LEU A 350 -5.23 7.47 -16.87
C LEU A 350 -5.90 8.23 -15.72
N THR A 351 -7.21 8.19 -15.64
CA THR A 351 -7.95 8.64 -14.46
C THR A 351 -8.30 7.40 -13.64
N VAL A 352 -7.48 7.08 -12.65
CA VAL A 352 -7.81 6.09 -11.62
C VAL A 352 -8.31 6.87 -10.41
N GLU A 353 -9.61 6.86 -10.18
CA GLU A 353 -10.20 7.46 -8.99
C GLU A 353 -10.15 6.43 -7.86
N LEU A 354 -9.23 6.61 -6.91
CA LEU A 354 -9.20 5.86 -5.66
C LEU A 354 -9.98 6.67 -4.61
N TRP A 355 -11.23 6.30 -4.38
CA TRP A 355 -12.02 6.82 -3.29
C TRP A 355 -11.80 5.94 -2.04
N THR A 356 -11.23 6.53 -1.00
CA THR A 356 -11.16 5.90 0.31
C THR A 356 -12.44 6.25 1.06
N ASP A 357 -13.29 5.31 1.36
CA ASP A 357 -14.45 5.32 2.26
C ASP A 357 -15.85 5.70 1.74
N GLY A 358 -16.02 6.08 0.52
CA GLY A 358 -17.36 6.35 -0.06
C GLY A 358 -18.08 7.57 0.49
N SER A 359 -17.40 8.51 1.17
CA SER A 359 -18.01 9.70 1.77
C SER A 359 -18.27 10.84 0.79
N LEU A 360 -17.73 10.79 -0.44
CA LEU A 360 -18.01 11.77 -1.50
C LEU A 360 -18.38 11.04 -2.79
N LYS A 361 -19.58 11.28 -3.29
CA LYS A 361 -19.97 10.82 -4.63
C LYS A 361 -19.33 11.70 -5.71
N PRO A 362 -18.97 11.14 -6.89
CA PRO A 362 -18.42 11.92 -8.00
C PRO A 362 -19.30 13.07 -8.48
N GLU A 363 -20.61 12.96 -8.23
CA GLU A 363 -21.64 13.99 -8.55
C GLU A 363 -21.57 15.18 -7.59
N ASP A 364 -20.91 15.04 -6.45
CA ASP A 364 -20.79 16.03 -5.38
C ASP A 364 -19.38 16.65 -5.32
N ALA A 365 -18.46 16.26 -6.23
CA ALA A 365 -17.07 16.72 -6.29
C ALA A 365 -16.79 17.74 -7.40
#